data_553b675f63a7e6dc9062f7dc357b91a8
#
_entry.id   553b675f63a7e6dc9062f7dc357b91a8
#
_cell.length_a   1.000
_cell.length_b   1.000
_cell.length_c   1.000
_cell.angle_alpha   90.00
_cell.angle_beta   90.00
_cell.angle_gamma   90.00
#
_symmetry.space_group_name_H-M   'P 1'
#
loop_
_entity.id
_entity.type
_entity.pdbx_description
1 polymer ?
#
loop_
_entity_poly.entity_id
_entity_poly.type
_entity_poly.pdbx_seq_one_letter_code
_entity_poly.pdbx_strand_id
1 'polypeptide(L)'
;MAGRIDARLEELGIILPQAQKPKVAKILPYTISGNLLFVSGQIPQWEGEVRYQGKVGKNLTLEEGREAARLSTLNVLAHTRNALAGDLDRIN
;
A
#
# COMPACT_ATOMS: atom_id res chain seq x y z
N MET A 1 -16.79 -2.03 12.31
CA MET A 1 -16.90 -0.63 12.68
C MET A 1 -15.72 0.15 12.13
N ALA A 2 -15.97 1.26 11.46
CA ALA A 2 -14.91 2.08 10.89
C ALA A 2 -14.18 2.84 12.01
N GLY A 3 -12.84 2.76 12.02
CA GLY A 3 -12.01 3.53 12.93
C GLY A 3 -11.75 4.94 12.42
N ARG A 4 -10.90 5.68 13.12
CA ARG A 4 -10.56 7.05 12.74
C ARG A 4 -9.84 7.12 11.39
N ILE A 5 -8.94 6.17 11.14
CA ILE A 5 -8.20 6.14 9.87
C ILE A 5 -9.11 5.76 8.72
N ASP A 6 -10.00 4.77 8.92
CA ASP A 6 -10.98 4.41 7.90
C ASP A 6 -11.90 5.58 7.56
N ALA A 7 -12.34 6.32 8.58
CA ALA A 7 -13.17 7.51 8.38
C ALA A 7 -12.41 8.58 7.59
N ARG A 8 -11.13 8.76 7.86
CA ARG A 8 -10.30 9.73 7.14
C ARG A 8 -10.10 9.34 5.68
N LEU A 9 -9.89 8.05 5.42
CA LEU A 9 -9.77 7.54 4.05
C LEU A 9 -11.05 7.81 3.26
N GLU A 10 -12.20 7.53 3.88
CA GLU A 10 -13.49 7.79 3.27
C GLU A 10 -13.69 9.29 2.99
N GLU A 11 -13.37 10.13 3.95
CA GLU A 11 -13.45 11.59 3.81
C GLU A 11 -12.61 12.10 2.64
N LEU A 12 -11.42 11.51 2.44
CA LEU A 12 -10.52 11.88 1.36
C LEU A 12 -10.85 11.21 0.02
N GLY A 13 -11.86 10.35 0.00
CA GLY A 13 -12.23 9.62 -1.21
C GLY A 13 -11.20 8.57 -1.61
N ILE A 14 -10.41 8.06 -0.66
CA ILE A 14 -9.37 7.07 -0.93
C ILE A 14 -9.94 5.68 -0.69
N ILE A 15 -9.84 4.84 -1.73
CA ILE A 15 -10.17 3.43 -1.65
C ILE A 15 -8.86 2.65 -1.68
N LEU A 16 -8.59 1.87 -0.62
CA LEU A 16 -7.39 1.05 -0.60
C LEU A 16 -7.53 -0.13 -1.54
N PRO A 17 -6.44 -0.49 -2.25
CA PRO A 17 -6.46 -1.69 -3.07
C PRO A 17 -6.54 -2.94 -2.19
N GLN A 18 -6.88 -4.08 -2.80
CA GLN A 18 -6.79 -5.33 -2.08
C GLN A 18 -5.33 -5.71 -1.89
N ALA A 19 -5.01 -6.26 -0.72
CA ALA A 19 -3.66 -6.71 -0.44
C ALA A 19 -3.32 -7.87 -1.38
N GLN A 20 -2.28 -7.69 -2.21
CA GLN A 20 -1.87 -8.65 -3.21
C GLN A 20 -0.52 -9.25 -2.85
N LYS A 21 -0.38 -10.57 -3.03
CA LYS A 21 0.92 -11.21 -2.89
C LYS A 21 1.78 -10.89 -4.11
N PRO A 22 3.11 -10.72 -3.93
CA PRO A 22 4.00 -10.52 -5.07
C PRO A 22 3.91 -11.71 -6.03
N LYS A 23 3.82 -11.43 -7.33
CA LYS A 23 3.70 -12.46 -8.36
C LYS A 23 5.05 -13.01 -8.81
N VAL A 24 6.11 -12.22 -8.68
CA VAL A 24 7.42 -12.55 -9.26
C VAL A 24 8.47 -12.92 -8.23
N ALA A 25 8.17 -12.86 -6.95
CA ALA A 25 9.12 -13.18 -5.90
C ALA A 25 8.42 -13.88 -4.75
N LYS A 26 9.14 -14.77 -4.09
CA LYS A 26 8.64 -15.44 -2.89
C LYS A 26 8.91 -14.56 -1.69
N ILE A 27 8.18 -13.45 -1.59
CA ILE A 27 8.34 -12.46 -0.55
C ILE A 27 7.07 -12.43 0.29
N LEU A 28 7.24 -12.48 1.62
CA LEU A 28 6.10 -12.25 2.50
C LEU A 28 5.78 -10.76 2.50
N PRO A 29 4.50 -10.38 2.38
CA PRO A 29 4.15 -8.96 2.34
C PRO A 29 4.41 -8.24 3.64
N TYR A 30 4.38 -8.94 4.77
CA TYR A 30 4.68 -8.35 6.08
C TYR A 30 5.06 -9.45 7.08
N THR A 31 5.67 -9.00 8.18
CA THR A 31 6.01 -9.86 9.32
C THR A 31 5.75 -9.07 10.59
N ILE A 32 5.22 -9.73 11.60
CA ILE A 32 4.99 -9.12 12.92
C ILE A 32 5.95 -9.73 13.92
N SER A 33 6.66 -8.87 14.66
CA SER A 33 7.54 -9.30 15.73
C SER A 33 7.25 -8.46 16.97
N GLY A 34 6.67 -9.07 18.00
CA GLY A 34 6.23 -8.34 19.18
C GLY A 34 5.14 -7.33 18.78
N ASN A 35 5.41 -6.07 19.04
CA ASN A 35 4.51 -4.97 18.70
C ASN A 35 5.00 -4.18 17.47
N LEU A 36 5.91 -4.76 16.69
CA LEU A 36 6.44 -4.15 15.48
C LEU A 36 5.90 -4.87 14.25
N LEU A 37 5.48 -4.09 13.26
CA LEU A 37 5.06 -4.60 11.97
C LEU A 37 6.07 -4.16 10.93
N PHE A 38 6.63 -5.15 10.21
CA PHE A 38 7.58 -4.91 9.12
C PHE A 38 6.87 -5.20 7.80
N VAL A 39 6.74 -4.19 6.96
CA VAL A 39 6.10 -4.33 5.65
C VAL A 39 7.20 -4.35 4.57
N SER A 40 7.14 -5.35 3.69
CA SER A 40 8.07 -5.45 2.57
C SER A 40 7.86 -4.32 1.57
N GLY A 41 8.88 -4.03 0.77
CA GLY A 41 8.78 -3.01 -0.26
C GLY A 41 7.60 -3.27 -1.19
N GLN A 42 6.92 -2.21 -1.58
CA GLN A 42 5.74 -2.28 -2.43
C GLN A 42 5.99 -1.56 -3.74
N ILE A 43 5.37 -2.07 -4.80
CA ILE A 43 5.41 -1.46 -6.12
C ILE A 43 4.04 -0.84 -6.44
N PRO A 44 3.96 0.06 -7.42
CA PRO A 44 2.70 0.71 -7.75
C PRO A 44 1.80 -0.22 -8.57
N GLN A 45 1.05 -1.08 -7.89
CA GLN A 45 0.11 -1.98 -8.53
C GLN A 45 -1.32 -1.74 -8.02
N TRP A 46 -2.26 -1.99 -8.90
CA TRP A 46 -3.68 -1.89 -8.60
C TRP A 46 -4.38 -3.11 -9.17
N GLU A 47 -5.09 -3.84 -8.33
CA GLU A 47 -5.83 -5.04 -8.73
C GLU A 47 -4.93 -6.05 -9.49
N GLY A 48 -3.66 -6.17 -9.06
CA GLY A 48 -2.71 -7.10 -9.64
C GLY A 48 -2.01 -6.59 -10.91
N GLU A 49 -2.30 -5.37 -11.33
CA GLU A 49 -1.70 -4.77 -12.52
C GLU A 49 -0.70 -3.70 -12.12
N VAL A 50 0.55 -3.83 -12.60
CA VAL A 50 1.60 -2.85 -12.30
C VAL A 50 1.39 -1.62 -13.18
N ARG A 51 1.44 -0.45 -12.53
CA ARG A 51 1.29 0.85 -13.19
C ARG A 51 2.56 1.66 -13.03
N TYR A 52 2.77 2.64 -13.90
CA TYR A 52 3.90 3.57 -13.83
C TYR A 52 5.26 2.87 -13.85
N GLN A 53 5.52 2.08 -14.90
CA GLN A 53 6.83 1.44 -15.07
C GLN A 53 7.79 2.37 -15.78
N GLY A 54 9.01 2.49 -15.25
CA GLY A 54 10.06 3.29 -15.87
C GLY A 54 10.77 4.19 -14.87
N LYS A 55 11.62 5.06 -15.40
CA LYS A 55 12.39 6.03 -14.61
C LYS A 55 11.73 7.40 -14.69
N VAL A 56 11.61 8.04 -13.53
CA VAL A 56 11.15 9.43 -13.47
C VAL A 56 12.17 10.32 -14.17
N GLY A 57 11.70 11.21 -15.04
CA GLY A 57 12.55 12.07 -15.83
C GLY A 57 12.98 11.47 -17.16
N LYS A 58 12.74 10.20 -17.40
CA LYS A 58 13.03 9.53 -18.67
C LYS A 58 11.78 8.92 -19.29
N ASN A 59 11.18 7.95 -18.59
CA ASN A 59 9.97 7.27 -19.07
C ASN A 59 8.71 7.81 -18.42
N LEU A 60 8.86 8.39 -17.23
CA LEU A 60 7.76 8.92 -16.43
C LEU A 60 8.00 10.38 -16.11
N THR A 61 6.92 11.15 -16.08
CA THR A 61 6.97 12.54 -15.60
C THR A 61 7.08 12.55 -14.07
N LEU A 62 7.40 13.73 -13.52
CA LEU A 62 7.43 13.90 -12.07
C LEU A 62 6.06 13.61 -11.45
N GLU A 63 4.97 14.05 -12.08
CA GLU A 63 3.62 13.77 -11.59
C GLU A 63 3.30 12.27 -11.60
N GLU A 64 3.70 11.57 -12.65
CA GLU A 64 3.53 10.11 -12.69
C GLU A 64 4.35 9.43 -11.61
N GLY A 65 5.56 9.94 -11.30
CA GLY A 65 6.37 9.44 -10.19
C GLY A 65 5.66 9.63 -8.84
N ARG A 66 5.03 10.77 -8.63
CA ARG A 66 4.24 11.03 -7.42
C ARG A 66 3.06 10.09 -7.31
N GLU A 67 2.34 9.87 -8.40
CA GLU A 67 1.22 8.94 -8.42
C GLU A 67 1.67 7.50 -8.15
N ALA A 68 2.84 7.12 -8.67
CA ALA A 68 3.42 5.80 -8.41
C ALA A 68 3.74 5.64 -6.91
N ALA A 69 4.36 6.65 -6.30
CA ALA A 69 4.66 6.63 -4.86
C ALA A 69 3.39 6.57 -4.02
N ARG A 70 2.37 7.33 -4.42
CA ARG A 70 1.07 7.32 -3.75
C ARG A 70 0.46 5.92 -3.80
N LEU A 71 0.45 5.30 -4.98
CA LEU A 71 -0.14 3.97 -5.15
C LEU A 71 0.64 2.91 -4.36
N SER A 72 1.99 2.99 -4.34
CA SER A 72 2.81 2.10 -3.53
C SER A 72 2.47 2.23 -2.05
N THR A 73 2.25 3.46 -1.58
CA THR A 73 1.87 3.73 -0.20
C THR A 73 0.49 3.15 0.13
N LEU A 74 -0.46 3.24 -0.80
CA LEU A 74 -1.78 2.63 -0.62
C LEU A 74 -1.66 1.10 -0.49
N ASN A 75 -0.72 0.49 -1.22
CA ASN A 75 -0.45 -0.94 -1.07
C ASN A 75 0.15 -1.28 0.29
N VAL A 76 1.03 -0.42 0.82
CA VAL A 76 1.54 -0.58 2.19
C VAL A 76 0.38 -0.55 3.19
N LEU A 77 -0.52 0.41 3.05
CA LEU A 77 -1.69 0.52 3.93
C LEU A 77 -2.62 -0.69 3.80
N ALA A 78 -2.80 -1.20 2.59
CA ALA A 78 -3.65 -2.38 2.38
C ALA A 78 -3.09 -3.61 3.11
N HIS A 79 -1.77 -3.85 3.02
CA HIS A 79 -1.13 -4.94 3.74
C HIS A 79 -1.17 -4.71 5.24
N THR A 80 -0.99 -3.47 5.68
CA THR A 80 -1.05 -3.12 7.10
C THR A 80 -2.45 -3.38 7.66
N ARG A 81 -3.49 -2.97 6.93
CA ARG A 81 -4.88 -3.25 7.31
C ARG A 81 -5.11 -4.75 7.45
N ASN A 82 -4.61 -5.52 6.49
CA ASN A 82 -4.74 -6.98 6.51
C ASN A 82 -4.03 -7.58 7.72
N ALA A 83 -2.82 -7.10 8.03
CA ALA A 83 -2.06 -7.56 9.18
C ALA A 83 -2.75 -7.25 10.51
N LEU A 84 -3.48 -6.17 10.59
CA LEU A 84 -4.16 -5.71 11.79
C LEU A 84 -5.64 -6.11 11.83
N ALA A 85 -6.04 -7.07 11.02
CA ALA A 85 -7.41 -7.59 10.95
C ALA A 85 -8.44 -6.48 10.71
N GLY A 86 -8.07 -5.50 9.91
CA GLY A 86 -8.95 -4.40 9.50
C GLY A 86 -8.88 -3.16 10.37
N ASP A 87 -8.10 -3.15 11.43
CA ASP A 87 -8.06 -2.04 12.37
C ASP A 87 -6.77 -1.22 12.27
N LEU A 88 -6.77 -0.26 11.35
CA LEU A 88 -5.62 0.63 11.14
C LEU A 88 -5.35 1.56 12.34
N ASP A 89 -6.32 1.74 13.22
CA ASP A 89 -6.15 2.59 14.40
C ASP A 89 -5.19 1.99 15.44
N ARG A 90 -4.79 0.73 15.26
CA ARG A 90 -3.79 0.08 16.13
C ARG A 90 -2.36 0.58 15.87
N ILE A 91 -2.15 1.32 14.79
CA ILE A 91 -0.84 1.91 14.50
C ILE A 91 -0.57 3.04 15.48
N ASN A 92 0.60 3.02 16.06
CA ASN A 92 1.07 4.14 16.90
C ASN A 92 1.84 5.15 16.07
#